data_cea2980cc94e1c45ec63914487ac47cc
#
_entry.id   cea2980cc94e1c45ec63914487ac47cc
#
_cell.length_a   1.000
_cell.length_b   1.000
_cell.length_c   1.000
_cell.angle_alpha   90.00
_cell.angle_beta   90.00
_cell.angle_gamma   90.00
#
_symmetry.space_group_name_H-M   'P 1'
#
loop_
_entity.id
_entity.type
_entity.pdbx_description
1 polymer ?
#
loop_
_entity_poly.entity_id
_entity_poly.type
_entity_poly.pdbx_seq_one_letter_code
_entity_poly.pdbx_strand_id
1 'polypeptide(L)'
;MKSTIPDENDSVKNLIYKELRRSIIMGHRQPGSRLIVKDISKNYKTSITPVRDALQMLSQDGLVTIKPRSGYYVASLSLKELRDLLDLRRILELAAIEKAVLRITSEQIEALRNVHGGYTGEDDTSYERYTEENRKFHYLIAVASGNLALAEALGHLHDRLARFMVVQQIGERQIRMHNQIIKALEEHDLEGARQAILNEVNPSQEAILDTVMEDGSDRWQEIV
;
A
#
# COMPACT_ATOMS: atom_id res chain seq x y z
N MET A 1 -12.75 -22.14 -26.14
CA MET A 1 -12.40 -21.58 -24.86
C MET A 1 -11.35 -22.48 -24.21
N LYS A 2 -10.07 -22.09 -24.21
CA LYS A 2 -9.01 -22.83 -23.49
C LYS A 2 -9.09 -22.42 -22.04
N SER A 3 -9.51 -23.34 -21.18
CA SER A 3 -9.36 -23.23 -19.71
C SER A 3 -7.86 -23.25 -19.42
N THR A 4 -7.26 -22.10 -19.15
CA THR A 4 -5.92 -22.00 -18.61
C THR A 4 -6.00 -22.33 -17.12
N ILE A 5 -5.70 -23.60 -16.78
CA ILE A 5 -5.35 -23.97 -15.42
C ILE A 5 -4.13 -23.12 -15.07
N PRO A 6 -4.11 -22.35 -13.95
CA PRO A 6 -2.92 -21.60 -13.55
C PRO A 6 -1.75 -22.56 -13.41
N ASP A 7 -0.61 -22.21 -13.99
CA ASP A 7 0.62 -22.98 -13.82
C ASP A 7 0.91 -23.09 -12.32
N GLU A 8 1.26 -24.27 -11.85
CA GLU A 8 1.57 -24.54 -10.42
C GLU A 8 2.65 -23.56 -9.89
N ASN A 9 3.58 -23.18 -10.78
CA ASN A 9 4.60 -22.15 -10.52
C ASN A 9 4.01 -20.73 -10.33
N ASP A 10 2.96 -20.36 -11.06
CA ASP A 10 2.27 -19.07 -10.89
C ASP A 10 1.53 -19.01 -9.57
N SER A 11 0.96 -20.12 -9.11
CA SER A 11 0.33 -20.25 -7.80
C SER A 11 1.35 -20.09 -6.67
N VAL A 12 2.51 -20.76 -6.75
CA VAL A 12 3.58 -20.71 -5.73
C VAL A 12 4.24 -19.33 -5.71
N LYS A 13 4.54 -18.73 -6.86
CA LYS A 13 5.08 -17.36 -6.96
C LYS A 13 4.18 -16.36 -6.26
N ASN A 14 2.87 -16.41 -6.53
CA ASN A 14 1.90 -15.50 -5.94
C ASN A 14 1.75 -15.72 -4.41
N LEU A 15 1.83 -16.95 -3.94
CA LEU A 15 1.85 -17.26 -2.51
C LEU A 15 3.08 -16.63 -1.83
N ILE A 16 4.28 -16.87 -2.38
CA ILE A 16 5.54 -16.32 -1.86
C ILE A 16 5.49 -14.78 -1.84
N TYR A 17 5.01 -14.17 -2.93
CA TYR A 17 4.84 -12.72 -3.02
C TYR A 17 3.95 -12.20 -1.89
N LYS A 18 2.75 -12.77 -1.71
CA LYS A 18 1.79 -12.35 -0.68
C LYS A 18 2.35 -12.48 0.73
N GLU A 19 2.95 -13.62 1.06
CA GLU A 19 3.48 -13.86 2.41
C GLU A 19 4.72 -12.99 2.71
N LEU A 20 5.62 -12.80 1.75
CA LEU A 20 6.75 -11.90 1.93
C LEU A 20 6.31 -10.44 2.03
N ARG A 21 5.35 -10.02 1.19
CA ARG A 21 4.76 -8.69 1.27
C ARG A 21 4.17 -8.43 2.66
N ARG A 22 3.35 -9.34 3.14
CA ARG A 22 2.80 -9.31 4.51
C ARG A 22 3.90 -9.17 5.55
N SER A 23 4.90 -10.05 5.51
CA SER A 23 6.00 -10.07 6.48
C SER A 23 6.82 -8.78 6.50
N ILE A 24 6.95 -8.09 5.35
CA ILE A 24 7.63 -6.79 5.24
C ILE A 24 6.76 -5.68 5.80
N ILE A 25 5.49 -5.62 5.39
CA ILE A 25 4.56 -4.56 5.81
C ILE A 25 4.32 -4.60 7.32
N MET A 26 4.13 -5.79 7.89
CA MET A 26 3.92 -6.00 9.33
C MET A 26 5.21 -5.85 10.17
N GLY A 27 6.35 -5.51 9.55
CA GLY A 27 7.61 -5.30 10.26
C GLY A 27 8.32 -6.55 10.75
N HIS A 28 7.84 -7.76 10.41
CA HIS A 28 8.50 -9.02 10.76
C HIS A 28 9.86 -9.18 10.04
N ARG A 29 10.08 -8.44 8.97
CA ARG A 29 11.36 -8.33 8.27
C ARG A 29 11.85 -6.90 8.33
N GLN A 30 13.01 -6.73 8.96
CA GLN A 30 13.59 -5.41 9.17
C GLN A 30 14.06 -4.78 7.87
N PRO A 31 13.95 -3.45 7.69
CA PRO A 31 14.55 -2.70 6.60
C PRO A 31 16.04 -3.02 6.46
N GLY A 32 16.53 -3.07 5.23
CA GLY A 32 17.92 -3.40 4.95
C GLY A 32 18.29 -4.88 5.13
N SER A 33 17.43 -5.70 5.76
CA SER A 33 17.72 -7.12 5.97
C SER A 33 17.77 -7.89 4.64
N ARG A 34 18.71 -8.84 4.53
CA ARG A 34 18.92 -9.64 3.33
C ARG A 34 17.88 -10.74 3.18
N LEU A 35 17.32 -10.88 1.98
CA LEU A 35 16.40 -11.96 1.60
C LEU A 35 17.16 -13.06 0.87
N ILE A 36 17.41 -14.18 1.55
CA ILE A 36 18.23 -15.27 1.02
C ILE A 36 17.35 -16.20 0.19
N VAL A 37 17.51 -16.15 -1.14
CA VAL A 37 16.70 -16.90 -2.12
C VAL A 37 16.69 -18.41 -1.82
N LYS A 38 17.84 -18.99 -1.43
CA LYS A 38 17.96 -20.42 -1.10
C LYS A 38 17.12 -20.81 0.13
N ASP A 39 17.09 -19.96 1.15
CA ASP A 39 16.33 -20.25 2.38
C ASP A 39 14.83 -20.13 2.10
N ILE A 40 14.41 -19.10 1.35
CA ILE A 40 13.03 -18.94 0.91
C ILE A 40 12.60 -20.17 0.09
N SER A 41 13.41 -20.61 -0.90
CA SER A 41 13.06 -21.76 -1.73
C SER A 41 12.92 -23.08 -0.91
N LYS A 42 13.76 -23.26 0.14
CA LYS A 42 13.62 -24.39 1.07
C LYS A 42 12.33 -24.32 1.88
N ASN A 43 11.99 -23.12 2.41
CA ASN A 43 10.80 -22.95 3.24
C ASN A 43 9.52 -23.26 2.46
N TYR A 44 9.46 -22.84 1.18
CA TYR A 44 8.31 -23.09 0.31
C TYR A 44 8.42 -24.40 -0.49
N LYS A 45 9.46 -25.21 -0.27
CA LYS A 45 9.70 -26.48 -0.98
C LYS A 45 9.60 -26.35 -2.50
N THR A 46 10.17 -25.29 -3.05
CA THR A 46 10.09 -24.94 -4.47
C THR A 46 11.47 -24.66 -5.07
N SER A 47 11.54 -24.48 -6.38
CA SER A 47 12.75 -24.07 -7.08
C SER A 47 13.08 -22.59 -6.84
N ILE A 48 14.25 -22.14 -7.28
CA ILE A 48 14.72 -20.75 -7.14
C ILE A 48 13.92 -19.79 -8.03
N THR A 49 13.39 -20.24 -9.14
CA THR A 49 12.72 -19.40 -10.15
C THR A 49 11.49 -18.68 -9.58
N PRO A 50 10.45 -19.34 -9.04
CA PRO A 50 9.28 -18.64 -8.51
C PRO A 50 9.62 -17.71 -7.34
N VAL A 51 10.69 -18.02 -6.56
CA VAL A 51 11.18 -17.11 -5.51
C VAL A 51 11.73 -15.82 -6.10
N ARG A 52 12.56 -15.92 -7.15
CA ARG A 52 13.12 -14.74 -7.83
C ARG A 52 12.03 -13.89 -8.47
N ASP A 53 11.04 -14.53 -9.09
CA ASP A 53 9.91 -13.84 -9.71
C ASP A 53 9.08 -13.09 -8.65
N ALA A 54 8.80 -13.71 -7.51
CA ALA A 54 8.13 -13.05 -6.38
C ALA A 54 8.95 -11.86 -5.83
N LEU A 55 10.27 -12.01 -5.68
CA LEU A 55 11.15 -10.94 -5.22
C LEU A 55 11.27 -9.80 -6.27
N GLN A 56 11.17 -10.12 -7.55
CA GLN A 56 11.11 -9.13 -8.61
C GLN A 56 9.81 -8.32 -8.55
N MET A 57 8.67 -8.97 -8.32
CA MET A 57 7.39 -8.29 -8.09
C MET A 57 7.46 -7.35 -6.89
N LEU A 58 7.98 -7.84 -5.75
CA LEU A 58 8.18 -7.00 -4.56
C LEU A 58 9.13 -5.81 -4.81
N SER A 59 10.10 -5.99 -5.72
CA SER A 59 10.99 -4.89 -6.12
C SER A 59 10.27 -3.86 -7.00
N GLN A 60 9.35 -4.28 -7.85
CA GLN A 60 8.50 -3.37 -8.62
C GLN A 60 7.57 -2.55 -7.72
N ASP A 61 7.07 -3.15 -6.64
CA ASP A 61 6.28 -2.46 -5.61
C ASP A 61 7.13 -1.59 -4.67
N GLY A 62 8.47 -1.61 -4.83
CA GLY A 62 9.39 -0.84 -3.99
C GLY A 62 9.56 -1.36 -2.56
N LEU A 63 9.13 -2.60 -2.28
CA LEU A 63 9.30 -3.27 -0.98
C LEU A 63 10.62 -4.03 -0.84
N VAL A 64 11.27 -4.30 -1.97
CA VAL A 64 12.55 -5.00 -2.05
C VAL A 64 13.52 -4.21 -2.92
N THR A 65 14.75 -4.08 -2.48
CA THR A 65 15.87 -3.51 -3.26
C THR A 65 16.75 -4.61 -3.80
N ILE A 66 17.00 -4.60 -5.11
CA ILE A 66 17.93 -5.51 -5.77
C ILE A 66 19.30 -4.83 -5.85
N LYS A 67 20.30 -5.37 -5.13
CA LYS A 67 21.69 -4.89 -5.20
C LYS A 67 22.46 -5.79 -6.17
N PRO A 68 23.00 -5.27 -7.28
CA PRO A 68 23.74 -6.06 -8.26
C PRO A 68 24.86 -6.88 -7.59
N ARG A 69 24.98 -8.15 -7.95
CA ARG A 69 25.93 -9.13 -7.38
C ARG A 69 25.79 -9.42 -5.88
N SER A 70 24.96 -8.68 -5.14
CA SER A 70 24.79 -8.82 -3.69
C SER A 70 23.49 -9.52 -3.31
N GLY A 71 22.40 -9.34 -4.07
CA GLY A 71 21.13 -10.03 -3.87
C GLY A 71 19.96 -9.10 -3.58
N TYR A 72 18.98 -9.63 -2.82
CA TYR A 72 17.72 -8.98 -2.49
C TYR A 72 17.71 -8.54 -1.04
N TYR A 73 17.19 -7.35 -0.79
CA TYR A 73 17.12 -6.73 0.54
C TYR A 73 15.76 -6.11 0.76
N VAL A 74 15.24 -6.14 1.96
CA VAL A 74 14.05 -5.36 2.32
C VAL A 74 14.37 -3.89 2.09
N ALA A 75 13.49 -3.19 1.40
CA ALA A 75 13.68 -1.77 1.12
C ALA A 75 13.71 -0.96 2.43
N SER A 76 14.57 0.03 2.48
CA SER A 76 14.67 1.03 3.53
C SER A 76 14.42 2.40 2.94
N LEU A 77 13.83 3.29 3.72
CA LEU A 77 13.60 4.69 3.33
C LEU A 77 14.27 5.60 4.37
N SER A 78 15.04 6.58 3.91
CA SER A 78 15.48 7.68 4.76
C SER A 78 14.29 8.56 5.16
N LEU A 79 14.41 9.30 6.26
CA LEU A 79 13.38 10.25 6.69
C LEU A 79 13.06 11.29 5.59
N LYS A 80 14.11 11.70 4.84
CA LYS A 80 13.91 12.60 3.69
C LYS A 80 13.05 11.96 2.61
N GLU A 81 13.38 10.74 2.18
CA GLU A 81 12.60 10.03 1.16
C GLU A 81 11.16 9.77 1.63
N LEU A 82 10.98 9.45 2.91
CA LEU A 82 9.63 9.27 3.47
C LEU A 82 8.82 10.57 3.36
N ARG A 83 9.39 11.72 3.73
CA ARG A 83 8.75 13.03 3.58
C ARG A 83 8.40 13.35 2.13
N ASP A 84 9.34 13.12 1.22
CA ASP A 84 9.13 13.34 -0.22
C ASP A 84 7.98 12.45 -0.77
N LEU A 85 7.89 11.19 -0.32
CA LEU A 85 6.81 10.27 -0.71
C LEU A 85 5.45 10.65 -0.11
N LEU A 86 5.41 11.12 1.12
CA LEU A 86 4.17 11.58 1.77
C LEU A 86 3.65 12.86 1.10
N ASP A 87 4.52 13.78 0.72
CA ASP A 87 4.13 14.98 -0.04
C ASP A 87 3.63 14.61 -1.44
N LEU A 88 4.32 13.69 -2.13
CA LEU A 88 3.85 13.16 -3.42
C LEU A 88 2.48 12.50 -3.30
N ARG A 89 2.23 11.72 -2.22
CA ARG A 89 0.92 11.13 -1.95
C ARG A 89 -0.16 12.20 -1.91
N ARG A 90 0.05 13.25 -1.13
CA ARG A 90 -0.91 14.36 -1.01
C ARG A 90 -1.24 14.99 -2.36
N ILE A 91 -0.23 15.21 -3.20
CA ILE A 91 -0.39 15.79 -4.55
C ILE A 91 -1.22 14.85 -5.45
N LEU A 92 -0.89 13.55 -5.47
CA LEU A 92 -1.58 12.58 -6.32
C LEU A 92 -3.02 12.32 -5.85
N GLU A 93 -3.27 12.27 -4.54
CA GLU A 93 -4.61 12.11 -3.95
C GLU A 93 -5.52 13.28 -4.32
N LEU A 94 -5.02 14.52 -4.20
CA LEU A 94 -5.75 15.71 -4.63
C LEU A 94 -6.05 15.67 -6.12
N ALA A 95 -5.06 15.36 -6.95
CA ALA A 95 -5.26 15.27 -8.39
C ALA A 95 -6.26 14.17 -8.79
N ALA A 96 -6.30 13.05 -8.02
CA ALA A 96 -7.23 11.96 -8.23
C ALA A 96 -8.66 12.39 -7.88
N ILE A 97 -8.88 12.93 -6.67
CA ILE A 97 -10.22 13.27 -6.16
C ILE A 97 -10.87 14.40 -7.01
N GLU A 98 -10.10 15.43 -7.41
CA GLU A 98 -10.58 16.53 -8.24
C GLU A 98 -11.09 16.07 -9.61
N LYS A 99 -10.50 15.01 -10.16
CA LYS A 99 -10.94 14.44 -11.43
C LYS A 99 -12.06 13.43 -11.23
N ALA A 100 -12.00 12.64 -10.16
CA ALA A 100 -12.99 11.62 -9.85
C ALA A 100 -14.36 12.24 -9.58
N VAL A 101 -14.45 13.31 -8.80
CA VAL A 101 -15.71 13.98 -8.46
C VAL A 101 -16.53 14.41 -9.69
N LEU A 102 -15.88 14.67 -10.81
CA LEU A 102 -16.53 15.08 -12.07
C LEU A 102 -17.01 13.91 -12.93
N ARG A 103 -16.60 12.66 -12.62
CA ARG A 103 -16.75 11.51 -13.55
C ARG A 103 -17.23 10.24 -12.88
N ILE A 104 -17.21 10.19 -11.55
CA ILE A 104 -17.52 8.98 -10.80
C ILE A 104 -18.95 8.52 -11.10
N THR A 105 -19.13 7.22 -11.30
CA THR A 105 -20.43 6.59 -11.56
C THR A 105 -21.03 6.03 -10.28
N SER A 106 -22.34 5.77 -10.29
CA SER A 106 -23.04 5.15 -9.16
C SER A 106 -22.46 3.76 -8.82
N GLU A 107 -22.05 2.98 -9.83
CA GLU A 107 -21.40 1.68 -9.62
C GLU A 107 -20.04 1.81 -8.92
N GLN A 108 -19.29 2.87 -9.25
CA GLN A 108 -18.01 3.15 -8.59
C GLN A 108 -18.21 3.63 -7.14
N ILE A 109 -19.25 4.43 -6.86
CA ILE A 109 -19.63 4.80 -5.49
C ILE A 109 -19.97 3.55 -4.68
N GLU A 110 -20.79 2.64 -5.21
CA GLU A 110 -21.09 1.37 -4.53
C GLU A 110 -19.84 0.51 -4.32
N ALA A 111 -18.92 0.48 -5.27
CA ALA A 111 -17.64 -0.21 -5.10
C ALA A 111 -16.80 0.38 -3.95
N LEU A 112 -16.78 1.70 -3.78
CA LEU A 112 -16.12 2.37 -2.65
C LEU A 112 -16.78 2.03 -1.30
N ARG A 113 -18.11 2.03 -1.22
CA ARG A 113 -18.87 1.66 -0.01
C ARG A 113 -18.58 0.24 0.46
N ASN A 114 -18.35 -0.67 -0.48
CA ASN A 114 -18.11 -2.09 -0.21
C ASN A 114 -16.64 -2.42 0.10
N VAL A 115 -15.74 -1.43 0.19
CA VAL A 115 -14.31 -1.70 0.47
C VAL A 115 -14.10 -2.16 1.91
N HIS A 116 -14.77 -1.55 2.90
CA HIS A 116 -14.53 -1.76 4.33
C HIS A 116 -15.45 -2.81 4.96
N GLY A 117 -15.52 -4.01 4.37
CA GLY A 117 -16.39 -5.08 4.87
C GLY A 117 -15.81 -5.96 5.96
N GLY A 118 -14.57 -5.80 6.37
CA GLY A 118 -13.87 -6.80 7.14
C GLY A 118 -12.98 -6.36 8.29
N TYR A 119 -12.90 -5.06 8.58
CA TYR A 119 -12.08 -4.58 9.70
C TYR A 119 -12.77 -4.81 11.06
N THR A 120 -12.10 -5.53 11.97
CA THR A 120 -12.59 -5.77 13.35
C THR A 120 -11.74 -5.09 14.42
N GLY A 121 -10.50 -4.68 14.09
CA GLY A 121 -9.60 -3.97 15.02
C GLY A 121 -8.93 -4.83 16.08
N GLU A 122 -9.06 -6.15 16.02
CA GLU A 122 -8.72 -7.03 17.14
C GLU A 122 -7.39 -7.79 17.00
N ASP A 123 -6.81 -7.89 15.78
CA ASP A 123 -5.59 -8.67 15.53
C ASP A 123 -4.77 -8.19 14.32
N ASP A 124 -3.56 -8.74 14.16
CA ASP A 124 -2.65 -8.46 13.04
C ASP A 124 -3.30 -8.71 11.66
N THR A 125 -4.19 -9.69 11.56
CA THR A 125 -4.92 -10.01 10.33
C THR A 125 -5.91 -8.89 9.97
N SER A 126 -6.51 -8.28 10.98
CA SER A 126 -7.39 -7.12 10.84
C SER A 126 -6.62 -5.89 10.33
N TYR A 127 -5.42 -5.64 10.84
CA TYR A 127 -4.56 -4.53 10.38
C TYR A 127 -4.04 -4.74 8.96
N GLU A 128 -3.68 -5.96 8.59
CA GLU A 128 -3.30 -6.27 7.21
C GLU A 128 -4.46 -5.99 6.24
N ARG A 129 -5.64 -6.49 6.57
CA ARG A 129 -6.85 -6.26 5.78
C ARG A 129 -7.16 -4.77 5.68
N TYR A 130 -7.05 -4.05 6.77
CA TYR A 130 -7.17 -2.60 6.81
C TYR A 130 -6.25 -1.90 5.81
N THR A 131 -4.97 -2.27 5.76
CA THR A 131 -3.99 -1.66 4.84
C THR A 131 -4.35 -1.93 3.37
N GLU A 132 -4.80 -3.15 3.07
CA GLU A 132 -5.25 -3.52 1.72
C GLU A 132 -6.54 -2.81 1.33
N GLU A 133 -7.51 -2.71 2.24
CA GLU A 133 -8.76 -1.99 2.03
C GLU A 133 -8.51 -0.50 1.82
N ASN A 134 -7.66 0.12 2.64
CA ASN A 134 -7.26 1.51 2.47
C ASN A 134 -6.63 1.76 1.10
N ARG A 135 -5.63 0.94 0.72
CA ARG A 135 -5.00 1.01 -0.60
C ARG A 135 -6.02 0.87 -1.73
N LYS A 136 -6.94 -0.10 -1.61
CA LYS A 136 -8.00 -0.34 -2.60
C LYS A 136 -8.94 0.85 -2.72
N PHE A 137 -9.31 1.50 -1.61
CA PHE A 137 -10.17 2.66 -1.60
C PHE A 137 -9.58 3.81 -2.42
N HIS A 138 -8.36 4.22 -2.12
CA HIS A 138 -7.67 5.30 -2.84
C HIS A 138 -7.39 4.94 -4.31
N TYR A 139 -7.04 3.69 -4.59
CA TYR A 139 -6.86 3.21 -5.96
C TYR A 139 -8.16 3.31 -6.78
N LEU A 140 -9.32 2.95 -6.21
CA LEU A 140 -10.62 3.07 -6.89
C LEU A 140 -10.99 4.53 -7.18
N ILE A 141 -10.71 5.45 -6.27
CA ILE A 141 -10.87 6.90 -6.53
C ILE A 141 -9.97 7.33 -7.69
N ALA A 142 -8.71 6.90 -7.67
CA ALA A 142 -7.78 7.24 -8.75
C ALA A 142 -8.21 6.65 -10.11
N VAL A 143 -8.78 5.45 -10.15
CA VAL A 143 -9.38 4.86 -11.36
C VAL A 143 -10.59 5.69 -11.83
N ALA A 144 -11.45 6.13 -10.91
CA ALA A 144 -12.60 6.98 -11.21
C ALA A 144 -12.19 8.35 -11.79
N SER A 145 -10.95 8.80 -11.53
CA SER A 145 -10.38 10.01 -12.16
C SER A 145 -10.27 9.90 -13.69
N GLY A 146 -10.33 8.69 -14.25
CA GLY A 146 -10.13 8.38 -15.67
C GLY A 146 -8.66 8.45 -16.12
N ASN A 147 -7.71 8.63 -15.20
CA ASN A 147 -6.27 8.63 -15.48
C ASN A 147 -5.60 7.39 -14.89
N LEU A 148 -5.47 6.33 -15.68
CA LEU A 148 -4.89 5.05 -15.24
C LEU A 148 -3.42 5.20 -14.81
N ALA A 149 -2.64 6.06 -15.45
CA ALA A 149 -1.25 6.30 -15.06
C ALA A 149 -1.16 6.90 -13.63
N LEU A 150 -2.10 7.80 -13.28
CA LEU A 150 -2.21 8.34 -11.93
C LEU A 150 -2.62 7.25 -10.94
N ALA A 151 -3.56 6.38 -11.31
CA ALA A 151 -4.00 5.27 -10.47
C ALA A 151 -2.85 4.27 -10.18
N GLU A 152 -2.07 3.92 -11.20
CA GLU A 152 -0.88 3.07 -11.05
C GLU A 152 0.18 3.73 -10.16
N ALA A 153 0.50 5.00 -10.40
CA ALA A 153 1.47 5.73 -9.60
C ALA A 153 1.07 5.81 -8.12
N LEU A 154 -0.22 6.10 -7.85
CA LEU A 154 -0.75 6.15 -6.49
C LEU A 154 -0.75 4.76 -5.83
N GLY A 155 -1.12 3.71 -6.56
CA GLY A 155 -1.07 2.32 -6.09
C GLY A 155 0.33 1.91 -5.65
N HIS A 156 1.37 2.14 -6.47
CA HIS A 156 2.76 1.87 -6.10
C HIS A 156 3.24 2.71 -4.92
N LEU A 157 2.81 3.96 -4.83
CA LEU A 157 3.14 4.83 -3.71
C LEU A 157 2.55 4.30 -2.40
N HIS A 158 1.29 3.86 -2.40
CA HIS A 158 0.66 3.22 -1.26
C HIS A 158 1.37 1.92 -0.85
N ASP A 159 1.83 1.10 -1.79
CA ASP A 159 2.62 -0.10 -1.49
C ASP A 159 3.91 0.25 -0.75
N ARG A 160 4.64 1.28 -1.19
CA ARG A 160 5.86 1.76 -0.52
C ARG A 160 5.62 2.33 0.88
N LEU A 161 4.47 2.97 1.09
CA LEU A 161 4.10 3.59 2.36
C LEU A 161 3.36 2.62 3.31
N ALA A 162 2.94 1.44 2.84
CA ALA A 162 2.05 0.53 3.56
C ALA A 162 2.54 0.21 4.99
N ARG A 163 3.84 -0.08 5.17
CA ARG A 163 4.44 -0.39 6.49
C ARG A 163 4.35 0.77 7.49
N PHE A 164 4.34 2.01 7.03
CA PHE A 164 4.22 3.20 7.88
C PHE A 164 2.76 3.48 8.23
N MET A 165 1.83 3.07 7.37
CA MET A 165 0.40 3.24 7.58
C MET A 165 -0.16 2.24 8.60
N VAL A 166 0.38 1.02 8.66
CA VAL A 166 -0.01 -0.02 9.64
C VAL A 166 0.18 0.46 11.08
N VAL A 167 1.18 1.27 11.34
CA VAL A 167 1.51 1.74 12.70
C VAL A 167 0.42 2.65 13.31
N GLN A 168 -0.44 3.26 12.48
CA GLN A 168 -1.42 4.27 12.94
C GLN A 168 -2.68 3.70 13.61
N GLN A 169 -3.01 2.42 13.43
CA GLN A 169 -4.13 1.71 14.07
C GLN A 169 -5.47 2.50 14.16
N ILE A 170 -5.81 3.28 13.12
CA ILE A 170 -6.93 4.25 13.14
C ILE A 170 -8.25 3.75 12.52
N GLY A 171 -8.45 2.43 12.45
CA GLY A 171 -9.51 1.77 11.66
C GLY A 171 -10.89 2.41 11.63
N GLU A 172 -11.58 2.57 12.77
CA GLU A 172 -12.92 3.20 12.79
C GLU A 172 -12.91 4.67 12.37
N ARG A 173 -11.86 5.42 12.75
CA ARG A 173 -11.71 6.82 12.34
C ARG A 173 -11.59 6.90 10.83
N GLN A 174 -10.84 6.00 10.21
CA GLN A 174 -10.65 5.95 8.76
C GLN A 174 -11.97 5.65 8.02
N ILE A 175 -12.74 4.68 8.49
CA ILE A 175 -14.05 4.38 7.89
C ILE A 175 -14.94 5.64 7.89
N ARG A 176 -14.94 6.41 8.98
CA ARG A 176 -15.69 7.67 9.02
C ARG A 176 -15.17 8.71 8.02
N MET A 177 -13.84 8.81 7.85
CA MET A 177 -13.23 9.75 6.89
C MET A 177 -13.52 9.32 5.45
N HIS A 178 -13.41 8.03 5.13
CA HIS A 178 -13.79 7.50 3.82
C HIS A 178 -15.28 7.73 3.51
N ASN A 179 -16.18 7.59 4.49
CA ASN A 179 -17.59 7.90 4.29
C ASN A 179 -17.84 9.38 3.96
N GLN A 180 -17.04 10.30 4.51
CA GLN A 180 -17.12 11.72 4.14
C GLN A 180 -16.65 11.96 2.71
N ILE A 181 -15.59 11.28 2.28
CA ILE A 181 -15.10 11.32 0.90
C ILE A 181 -16.16 10.77 -0.06
N ILE A 182 -16.73 9.60 0.25
CA ILE A 182 -17.80 8.99 -0.57
C ILE A 182 -18.99 9.93 -0.71
N LYS A 183 -19.42 10.57 0.39
CA LYS A 183 -20.53 11.52 0.37
C LYS A 183 -20.26 12.70 -0.57
N ALA A 184 -19.09 13.32 -0.46
CA ALA A 184 -18.72 14.43 -1.32
C ALA A 184 -18.61 14.05 -2.81
N LEU A 185 -18.10 12.83 -3.09
CA LEU A 185 -18.06 12.28 -4.45
C LEU A 185 -19.46 12.05 -5.02
N GLU A 186 -20.39 11.50 -4.23
CA GLU A 186 -21.77 11.21 -4.62
C GLU A 186 -22.56 12.51 -4.90
N GLU A 187 -22.30 13.53 -4.10
CA GLU A 187 -22.90 14.87 -4.25
C GLU A 187 -22.22 15.70 -5.36
N HIS A 188 -21.15 15.19 -5.99
CA HIS A 188 -20.31 15.91 -6.94
C HIS A 188 -19.79 17.24 -6.39
N ASP A 189 -19.58 17.31 -5.07
CA ASP A 189 -19.06 18.47 -4.35
C ASP A 189 -17.52 18.52 -4.43
N LEU A 190 -17.00 19.33 -5.36
CA LEU A 190 -15.56 19.45 -5.58
C LEU A 190 -14.82 19.96 -4.34
N GLU A 191 -15.34 21.00 -3.69
CA GLU A 191 -14.63 21.58 -2.54
C GLU A 191 -14.74 20.68 -1.31
N GLY A 192 -15.92 20.08 -1.08
CA GLY A 192 -16.12 19.06 -0.04
C GLY A 192 -15.21 17.85 -0.23
N ALA A 193 -15.06 17.36 -1.47
CA ALA A 193 -14.19 16.24 -1.80
C ALA A 193 -12.69 16.57 -1.55
N ARG A 194 -12.23 17.76 -1.96
CA ARG A 194 -10.88 18.26 -1.67
C ARG A 194 -10.61 18.32 -0.16
N GLN A 195 -11.54 18.94 0.57
CA GLN A 195 -11.40 19.08 2.02
C GLN A 195 -11.42 17.73 2.72
N ALA A 196 -12.29 16.80 2.30
CA ALA A 196 -12.39 15.47 2.89
C ALA A 196 -11.09 14.67 2.72
N ILE A 197 -10.48 14.66 1.52
CA ILE A 197 -9.21 13.97 1.29
C ILE A 197 -8.05 14.62 2.07
N LEU A 198 -8.00 15.95 2.17
CA LEU A 198 -6.98 16.65 2.94
C LEU A 198 -7.09 16.39 4.44
N ASN A 199 -8.32 16.31 4.97
CA ASN A 199 -8.59 15.97 6.38
C ASN A 199 -8.12 14.54 6.74
N GLU A 200 -7.98 13.66 5.76
CA GLU A 200 -7.41 12.34 5.95
C GLU A 200 -5.89 12.35 5.78
N VAL A 201 -5.40 12.87 4.66
CA VAL A 201 -4.00 12.74 4.26
C VAL A 201 -3.06 13.54 5.16
N ASN A 202 -3.40 14.79 5.52
CA ASN A 202 -2.52 15.65 6.30
C ASN A 202 -2.27 15.12 7.73
N PRO A 203 -3.30 14.78 8.54
CA PRO A 203 -3.06 14.21 9.86
C PRO A 203 -2.37 12.85 9.81
N SER A 204 -2.63 12.04 8.76
CA SER A 204 -1.94 10.77 8.54
C SER A 204 -0.45 10.99 8.29
N GLN A 205 -0.10 11.99 7.48
CA GLN A 205 1.30 12.36 7.22
C GLN A 205 2.03 12.80 8.49
N GLU A 206 1.42 13.69 9.28
CA GLU A 206 1.98 14.18 10.55
C GLU A 206 2.21 13.01 11.51
N ALA A 207 1.20 12.18 11.74
CA ALA A 207 1.29 11.04 12.66
C ALA A 207 2.34 9.99 12.22
N ILE A 208 2.51 9.73 10.92
CA ILE A 208 3.59 8.87 10.41
C ILE A 208 4.97 9.47 10.75
N LEU A 209 5.15 10.75 10.49
CA LEU A 209 6.44 11.41 10.74
C LEU A 209 6.76 11.47 12.22
N ASP A 210 5.78 11.79 13.07
CA ASP A 210 5.94 11.82 14.52
C ASP A 210 6.35 10.44 15.06
N THR A 211 5.64 9.38 14.65
CA THR A 211 5.97 7.99 15.04
C THR A 211 7.38 7.59 14.62
N VAL A 212 7.81 7.94 13.40
CA VAL A 212 9.16 7.60 12.91
C VAL A 212 10.23 8.40 13.63
N MET A 213 9.96 9.66 14.04
CA MET A 213 10.89 10.49 14.79
C MET A 213 10.98 10.10 16.26
N GLU A 214 9.86 9.73 16.90
CA GLU A 214 9.80 9.29 18.30
C GLU A 214 10.44 7.91 18.50
N ASP A 215 10.23 7.01 17.54
CA ASP A 215 10.76 5.65 17.58
C ASP A 215 12.30 5.64 17.51
N GLY A 216 12.97 6.79 17.27
CA GLY A 216 14.41 7.12 17.38
C GLY A 216 15.40 5.95 17.45
N SER A 217 14.82 4.79 17.41
CA SER A 217 15.37 3.49 17.60
C SER A 217 15.97 2.97 16.27
N ASP A 218 16.87 2.05 16.39
CA ASP A 218 17.60 1.32 15.34
C ASP A 218 16.72 0.76 14.17
N ARG A 219 15.40 0.80 14.31
CA ARG A 219 14.47 0.35 13.27
C ARG A 219 14.44 1.24 12.02
N TRP A 220 14.80 2.53 12.16
CA TRP A 220 14.67 3.54 11.13
C TRP A 220 16.01 4.20 10.78
N GLN A 221 17.06 3.99 11.60
CA GLN A 221 18.32 4.76 11.59
C GLN A 221 19.42 4.24 10.66
N GLU A 222 19.26 3.23 9.85
CA GLU A 222 20.29 2.91 8.88
C GLU A 222 20.02 3.55 7.54
N ILE A 223 20.18 4.89 7.44
CA ILE A 223 20.58 5.51 6.16
C ILE A 223 21.04 6.96 6.46
N VAL A 224 22.31 7.10 6.78
CA VAL A 224 23.07 8.32 6.49
C VAL A 224 23.79 8.12 5.18
#